data_c3da5836e6da65c11c54b556988a58f4
#
_entry.id   c3da5836e6da65c11c54b556988a58f4
#
_cell.length_a   1.000
_cell.length_b   1.000
_cell.length_c   1.000
_cell.angle_alpha   90.00
_cell.angle_beta   90.00
_cell.angle_gamma   90.00
#
_symmetry.space_group_name_H-M   'P 1'
#
loop_
_entity.id
_entity.type
_entity.pdbx_description
1 polymer ?
#
loop_
_entity_poly.entity_id
_entity_poly.type
_entity_poly.pdbx_seq_one_letter_code
_entity_poly.pdbx_strand_id
1 'polypeptide(L)'
;IDGGVVWTAGSAFFVIKSFVALREAIQEGRLRLLPMLAGLTFVPAFPAGPIFGTKPFRREEVADRIEVRRVGIALMQLGWGAAAFYVIAPRLRDLAAEVSGHAFGIVADVYLRFAALFFDFSGYTLMAIAMAAFFGITLPENFNQPYLATSIREFWQRWHMSLSWFVSTYLFKPFVRRTGMPRTGIFLAFTVIGLWHEVS
;
A
#
# COMPACT_ATOMS: atom_id res chain seq x y z
N ILE A 1 6.66 -3.43 -20.54
CA ILE A 1 6.56 -2.65 -19.29
C ILE A 1 7.66 -1.63 -19.40
N ASP A 2 7.32 -0.39 -19.73
CA ASP A 2 8.28 0.70 -19.78
C ASP A 2 8.88 0.89 -18.40
N GLY A 3 10.21 0.73 -18.28
CA GLY A 3 10.93 0.89 -17.01
C GLY A 3 10.74 2.26 -16.35
N GLY A 4 10.20 3.24 -17.07
CA GLY A 4 9.87 4.57 -16.56
C GLY A 4 8.76 4.57 -15.50
N VAL A 5 7.72 3.75 -15.65
CA VAL A 5 6.58 3.71 -14.70
C VAL A 5 6.99 3.16 -13.32
N VAL A 6 7.88 2.19 -13.29
CA VAL A 6 8.35 1.60 -12.02
C VAL A 6 9.18 2.60 -11.21
N TRP A 7 10.00 3.40 -11.87
CA TRP A 7 10.82 4.41 -11.20
C TRP A 7 9.99 5.57 -10.65
N THR A 8 8.97 6.02 -11.37
CA THR A 8 8.08 7.10 -10.91
C THR A 8 7.24 6.66 -9.71
N ALA A 9 6.64 5.47 -9.74
CA ALA A 9 5.88 4.94 -8.61
C ALA A 9 6.78 4.77 -7.37
N GLY A 10 7.96 4.17 -7.51
CA GLY A 10 8.91 4.02 -6.41
C GLY A 10 9.37 5.35 -5.82
N SER A 11 9.58 6.38 -6.64
CA SER A 11 9.96 7.72 -6.17
C SER A 11 8.85 8.38 -5.36
N ALA A 12 7.60 8.23 -5.76
CA ALA A 12 6.44 8.76 -5.03
C ALA A 12 6.30 8.10 -3.64
N PHE A 13 6.43 6.79 -3.57
CA PHE A 13 6.45 6.07 -2.27
C PHE A 13 7.63 6.49 -1.39
N PHE A 14 8.81 6.69 -1.98
CA PHE A 14 9.97 7.16 -1.26
C PHE A 14 9.75 8.55 -0.64
N VAL A 15 9.18 9.48 -1.40
CA VAL A 15 8.84 10.84 -0.90
C VAL A 15 7.85 10.78 0.26
N ILE A 16 6.79 9.99 0.13
CA ILE A 16 5.79 9.83 1.21
C ILE A 16 6.42 9.23 2.46
N LYS A 17 7.20 8.16 2.34
CA LYS A 17 7.89 7.52 3.48
C LYS A 17 8.89 8.47 4.13
N SER A 18 9.63 9.24 3.34
CA SER A 18 10.56 10.27 3.85
C SER A 18 9.83 11.35 4.63
N PHE A 19 8.69 11.83 4.10
CA PHE A 19 7.84 12.79 4.80
C PHE A 19 7.35 12.23 6.15
N VAL A 20 6.84 10.99 6.18
CA VAL A 20 6.38 10.34 7.42
C VAL A 20 7.53 10.23 8.42
N ALA A 21 8.71 9.77 8.00
CA ALA A 21 9.87 9.62 8.87
C ALA A 21 10.34 10.97 9.46
N LEU A 22 10.36 12.03 8.65
CA LEU A 22 10.67 13.38 9.12
C LEU A 22 9.63 13.93 10.10
N ARG A 23 8.34 13.69 9.84
CA ARG A 23 7.27 14.09 10.75
C ARG A 23 7.36 13.37 12.10
N GLU A 24 7.68 12.07 12.10
CA GLU A 24 7.96 11.32 13.33
C GLU A 24 9.15 11.91 14.09
N ALA A 25 10.26 12.23 13.40
CA ALA A 25 11.45 12.83 14.02
C ALA A 25 11.14 14.18 14.69
N ILE A 26 10.34 15.03 14.02
CA ILE A 26 9.90 16.32 14.57
C ILE A 26 9.03 16.11 15.82
N GLN A 27 8.09 15.17 15.78
CA GLN A 27 7.17 14.90 16.90
C GLN A 27 7.91 14.31 18.11
N GLU A 28 8.93 13.48 17.89
CA GLU A 28 9.73 12.84 18.95
C GLU A 28 10.89 13.74 19.45
N GLY A 29 11.16 14.85 18.77
CA GLY A 29 12.29 15.73 19.09
C GLY A 29 13.65 15.09 18.84
N ARG A 30 13.71 13.96 18.10
CA ARG A 30 14.95 13.23 17.79
C ARG A 30 14.89 12.54 16.43
N LEU A 31 16.00 12.54 15.70
CA LEU A 31 16.15 11.83 14.45
C LEU A 31 16.75 10.44 14.70
N ARG A 32 16.03 9.40 14.32
CA ARG A 32 16.49 8.00 14.39
C ARG A 32 17.01 7.57 13.02
N LEU A 33 18.28 7.89 12.72
CA LEU A 33 18.87 7.69 11.39
C LEU A 33 18.81 6.24 10.92
N LEU A 34 19.20 5.27 11.75
CA LEU A 34 19.26 3.86 11.36
C LEU A 34 17.88 3.29 11.02
N PRO A 35 16.84 3.40 11.86
CA PRO A 35 15.47 3.00 11.48
C PRO A 35 14.93 3.74 10.25
N MET A 36 15.25 5.01 10.08
CA MET A 36 14.85 5.80 8.92
C MET A 36 15.49 5.25 7.65
N LEU A 37 16.81 5.08 7.62
CA LEU A 37 17.50 4.52 6.46
C LEU A 37 17.03 3.11 6.15
N ALA A 38 16.92 2.23 7.15
CA ALA A 38 16.43 0.87 6.97
C ALA A 38 15.02 0.85 6.36
N GLY A 39 14.10 1.71 6.83
CA GLY A 39 12.74 1.80 6.28
C GLY A 39 12.69 2.36 4.86
N LEU A 40 13.50 3.37 4.56
CA LEU A 40 13.56 3.99 3.24
C LEU A 40 14.20 3.08 2.18
N THR A 41 15.21 2.30 2.57
CA THR A 41 15.94 1.40 1.67
C THR A 41 15.41 -0.05 1.69
N PHE A 42 14.31 -0.32 2.39
CA PHE A 42 13.72 -1.65 2.42
C PHE A 42 13.15 -2.01 1.04
N VAL A 43 14.01 -2.63 0.22
CA VAL A 43 13.75 -2.94 -1.20
C VAL A 43 12.41 -3.63 -1.45
N PRO A 44 11.97 -4.64 -0.65
CA PRO A 44 10.70 -5.32 -0.90
C PRO A 44 9.47 -4.42 -0.85
N ALA A 45 9.53 -3.29 -0.14
CA ALA A 45 8.42 -2.34 -0.05
C ALA A 45 8.68 -1.04 -0.82
N PHE A 46 9.73 -0.98 -1.67
CA PHE A 46 10.14 0.25 -2.33
C PHE A 46 9.16 0.68 -3.45
N PRO A 47 8.81 -0.18 -4.47
CA PRO A 47 8.01 0.26 -5.61
C PRO A 47 6.55 0.54 -5.28
N ALA A 48 5.90 -0.31 -4.46
CA ALA A 48 4.46 -0.24 -4.18
C ALA A 48 4.07 -0.88 -2.84
N GLY A 49 5.02 -1.00 -1.90
CA GLY A 49 4.78 -1.61 -0.59
C GLY A 49 3.93 -0.71 0.32
N PRO A 50 3.57 -1.21 1.52
CA PRO A 50 2.85 -0.40 2.48
C PRO A 50 3.58 0.91 2.81
N ILE A 51 2.82 1.97 3.06
CA ILE A 51 3.34 3.24 3.57
C ILE A 51 3.51 3.09 5.08
N PHE A 52 4.71 3.35 5.56
CA PHE A 52 5.08 3.29 6.98
C PHE A 52 6.15 4.33 7.30
N GLY A 53 6.29 4.65 8.58
CA GLY A 53 7.38 5.48 9.09
C GLY A 53 8.57 4.66 9.59
N THR A 54 9.28 5.18 10.57
CA THR A 54 10.48 4.53 11.14
C THR A 54 10.15 3.41 12.12
N LYS A 55 8.93 3.40 12.67
CA LYS A 55 8.52 2.53 13.78
C LYS A 55 8.80 1.04 13.53
N PRO A 56 8.43 0.42 12.39
CA PRO A 56 8.66 -1.00 12.17
C PRO A 56 10.14 -1.43 12.24
N PHE A 57 11.06 -0.49 12.03
CA PHE A 57 12.51 -0.73 11.98
C PHE A 57 13.24 -0.32 13.26
N ARG A 58 12.50 0.07 14.30
CA ARG A 58 13.08 0.37 15.61
C ARG A 58 13.43 -0.91 16.33
N ARG A 59 14.55 -0.90 17.06
CA ARG A 59 15.04 -2.09 17.77
C ARG A 59 13.99 -2.68 18.72
N GLU A 60 13.21 -1.82 19.35
CA GLU A 60 12.14 -2.20 20.28
C GLU A 60 10.92 -2.85 19.61
N GLU A 61 10.75 -2.69 18.29
CA GLU A 61 9.62 -3.24 17.52
C GLU A 61 10.02 -4.49 16.69
N VAL A 62 11.32 -4.67 16.47
CA VAL A 62 11.83 -5.85 15.77
C VAL A 62 11.88 -7.03 16.74
N ALA A 63 11.30 -8.17 16.34
CA ALA A 63 11.26 -9.36 17.18
C ALA A 63 12.67 -9.90 17.45
N ASP A 64 13.01 -10.14 18.72
CA ASP A 64 14.28 -10.73 19.11
C ASP A 64 14.42 -12.18 18.68
N ARG A 65 13.30 -12.90 18.59
CA ARG A 65 13.24 -14.30 18.14
C ARG A 65 12.15 -14.45 17.09
N ILE A 66 12.47 -15.12 16.00
CA ILE A 66 11.51 -15.42 14.95
C ILE A 66 10.91 -16.79 15.23
N GLU A 67 9.64 -16.81 15.58
CA GLU A 67 8.90 -18.04 15.84
C GLU A 67 8.67 -18.82 14.54
N VAL A 68 8.75 -20.15 14.60
CA VAL A 68 8.48 -21.06 13.47
C VAL A 68 7.08 -20.79 12.85
N ARG A 69 6.07 -20.52 13.70
CA ARG A 69 4.74 -20.16 13.25
C ARG A 69 4.75 -18.89 12.38
N ARG A 70 5.53 -17.88 12.75
CA ARG A 70 5.67 -16.63 11.98
C ARG A 70 6.29 -16.90 10.61
N VAL A 71 7.33 -17.74 10.56
CA VAL A 71 7.95 -18.16 9.30
C VAL A 71 6.96 -18.91 8.42
N GLY A 72 6.19 -19.85 8.99
CA GLY A 72 5.16 -20.58 8.24
C GLY A 72 4.09 -19.67 7.63
N ILE A 73 3.60 -18.69 8.40
CA ILE A 73 2.65 -17.68 7.90
C ILE A 73 3.30 -16.84 6.79
N ALA A 74 4.53 -16.38 6.97
CA ALA A 74 5.25 -15.59 5.98
C ALA A 74 5.47 -16.37 4.67
N LEU A 75 5.78 -17.65 4.73
CA LEU A 75 5.89 -18.52 3.54
C LEU A 75 4.55 -18.64 2.80
N MET A 76 3.45 -18.84 3.53
CA MET A 76 2.11 -18.87 2.91
C MET A 76 1.75 -17.52 2.27
N GLN A 77 2.03 -16.42 2.95
CA GLN A 77 1.81 -15.07 2.42
C GLN A 77 2.66 -14.79 1.18
N LEU A 78 3.93 -15.22 1.19
CA LEU A 78 4.83 -15.08 0.05
C LEU A 78 4.33 -15.89 -1.15
N GLY A 79 3.95 -17.17 -0.94
CA GLY A 79 3.41 -18.04 -1.99
C GLY A 79 2.10 -17.52 -2.56
N TRP A 80 1.15 -17.12 -1.71
CA TRP A 80 -0.12 -16.54 -2.17
C TRP A 80 0.10 -15.20 -2.87
N GLY A 81 0.95 -14.33 -2.32
CA GLY A 81 1.29 -13.04 -2.93
C GLY A 81 1.91 -13.22 -4.32
N ALA A 82 2.83 -14.17 -4.47
CA ALA A 82 3.43 -14.50 -5.76
C ALA A 82 2.40 -15.06 -6.75
N ALA A 83 1.52 -15.95 -6.33
CA ALA A 83 0.45 -16.47 -7.17
C ALA A 83 -0.50 -15.35 -7.62
N ALA A 84 -0.89 -14.46 -6.71
CA ALA A 84 -1.75 -13.32 -7.01
C ALA A 84 -1.10 -12.37 -8.04
N PHE A 85 0.17 -12.02 -7.83
CA PHE A 85 0.90 -11.06 -8.66
C PHE A 85 1.30 -11.64 -10.03
N TYR A 86 1.90 -12.84 -10.06
CA TYR A 86 2.49 -13.39 -11.28
C TYR A 86 1.54 -14.27 -12.10
N VAL A 87 0.45 -14.77 -11.50
CA VAL A 87 -0.47 -15.70 -12.19
C VAL A 87 -1.87 -15.09 -12.30
N ILE A 88 -2.50 -14.71 -11.18
CA ILE A 88 -3.92 -14.31 -11.19
C ILE A 88 -4.09 -12.96 -11.88
N ALA A 89 -3.33 -11.94 -11.49
CA ALA A 89 -3.47 -10.60 -12.04
C ALA A 89 -3.20 -10.53 -13.55
N PRO A 90 -2.14 -11.16 -14.12
CA PRO A 90 -1.95 -11.21 -15.56
C PRO A 90 -3.09 -11.91 -16.29
N ARG A 91 -3.57 -13.04 -15.78
CA ARG A 91 -4.68 -13.77 -16.40
C ARG A 91 -5.98 -12.97 -16.45
N LEU A 92 -6.27 -12.21 -15.39
CA LEU A 92 -7.43 -11.32 -15.38
C LEU A 92 -7.28 -10.18 -16.39
N ARG A 93 -6.06 -9.66 -16.61
CA ARG A 93 -5.79 -8.65 -17.65
C ARG A 93 -5.98 -9.22 -19.06
N ASP A 94 -5.51 -10.45 -19.30
CA ASP A 94 -5.69 -11.15 -20.57
C ASP A 94 -7.18 -11.35 -20.87
N LEU A 95 -7.93 -11.87 -19.89
CA LEU A 95 -9.39 -12.06 -20.02
C LEU A 95 -10.12 -10.72 -20.25
N ALA A 96 -9.70 -9.65 -19.58
CA ALA A 96 -10.27 -8.32 -19.81
C ALA A 96 -10.07 -7.86 -21.27
N ALA A 97 -8.87 -8.10 -21.83
CA ALA A 97 -8.59 -7.76 -23.21
C ALA A 97 -9.44 -8.59 -24.20
N GLU A 98 -9.66 -9.87 -23.93
CA GLU A 98 -10.50 -10.73 -24.76
C GLU A 98 -11.97 -10.27 -24.80
N VAL A 99 -12.55 -9.88 -23.66
CA VAL A 99 -13.97 -9.49 -23.59
C VAL A 99 -14.24 -8.06 -24.07
N SER A 100 -13.23 -7.20 -24.09
CA SER A 100 -13.40 -5.77 -24.41
C SER A 100 -13.91 -5.50 -25.83
N GLY A 101 -13.72 -6.45 -26.78
CA GLY A 101 -14.18 -6.36 -28.16
C GLY A 101 -15.68 -6.64 -28.37
N HIS A 102 -16.44 -7.03 -27.35
CA HIS A 102 -17.86 -7.40 -27.45
C HIS A 102 -18.78 -6.30 -26.89
N ALA A 103 -19.98 -6.15 -27.47
CA ALA A 103 -20.94 -5.11 -27.12
C ALA A 103 -21.31 -5.07 -25.61
N PHE A 104 -21.34 -6.24 -24.96
CA PHE A 104 -21.56 -6.37 -23.51
C PHE A 104 -20.28 -6.53 -22.72
N GLY A 105 -19.11 -6.50 -23.38
CA GLY A 105 -17.80 -6.75 -22.77
C GLY A 105 -17.30 -5.58 -21.89
N ILE A 106 -17.78 -4.35 -22.10
CA ILE A 106 -17.29 -3.17 -21.38
C ILE A 106 -17.42 -3.31 -19.86
N VAL A 107 -18.56 -3.81 -19.38
CA VAL A 107 -18.79 -3.99 -17.95
C VAL A 107 -17.88 -5.07 -17.40
N ALA A 108 -17.77 -6.20 -18.10
CA ALA A 108 -16.90 -7.30 -17.71
C ALA A 108 -15.42 -6.86 -17.72
N ASP A 109 -14.98 -6.10 -18.73
CA ASP A 109 -13.64 -5.53 -18.83
C ASP A 109 -13.29 -4.67 -17.61
N VAL A 110 -14.18 -3.75 -17.22
CA VAL A 110 -13.97 -2.90 -16.04
C VAL A 110 -13.80 -3.72 -14.76
N TYR A 111 -14.66 -4.71 -14.52
CA TYR A 111 -14.57 -5.56 -13.33
C TYR A 111 -13.32 -6.44 -13.34
N LEU A 112 -12.95 -7.01 -14.48
CA LEU A 112 -11.76 -7.84 -14.61
C LEU A 112 -10.48 -7.03 -14.40
N ARG A 113 -10.37 -5.82 -14.97
CA ARG A 113 -9.25 -4.91 -14.73
C ARG A 113 -9.15 -4.48 -13.28
N PHE A 114 -10.29 -4.18 -12.65
CA PHE A 114 -10.32 -3.81 -11.24
C PHE A 114 -9.90 -4.98 -10.33
N ALA A 115 -10.35 -6.20 -10.63
CA ALA A 115 -9.91 -7.40 -9.94
C ALA A 115 -8.40 -7.65 -10.17
N ALA A 116 -7.93 -7.47 -11.41
CA ALA A 116 -6.51 -7.59 -11.75
C ALA A 116 -5.66 -6.60 -10.93
N LEU A 117 -6.09 -5.33 -10.84
CA LEU A 117 -5.43 -4.32 -10.00
C LEU A 117 -5.36 -4.74 -8.53
N PHE A 118 -6.43 -5.32 -8.01
CA PHE A 118 -6.46 -5.83 -6.64
C PHE A 118 -5.42 -6.94 -6.42
N PHE A 119 -5.43 -7.98 -7.24
CA PHE A 119 -4.52 -9.11 -7.10
C PHE A 119 -3.06 -8.71 -7.34
N ASP A 120 -2.81 -7.81 -8.28
CA ASP A 120 -1.50 -7.23 -8.55
C ASP A 120 -0.96 -6.49 -7.31
N PHE A 121 -1.69 -5.52 -6.83
CA PHE A 121 -1.25 -4.68 -5.71
C PHE A 121 -1.28 -5.42 -4.36
N SER A 122 -2.33 -6.18 -4.07
CA SER A 122 -2.40 -6.97 -2.83
C SER A 122 -1.34 -8.07 -2.80
N GLY A 123 -1.09 -8.73 -3.93
CA GLY A 123 -0.04 -9.74 -4.06
C GLY A 123 1.34 -9.15 -3.79
N TYR A 124 1.66 -8.02 -4.43
CA TYR A 124 2.93 -7.34 -4.20
C TYR A 124 3.12 -6.92 -2.74
N THR A 125 2.11 -6.26 -2.14
CA THR A 125 2.22 -5.81 -0.74
C THR A 125 2.33 -6.97 0.24
N LEU A 126 1.65 -8.09 -0.03
CA LEU A 126 1.71 -9.29 0.79
C LEU A 126 3.10 -9.93 0.75
N MET A 127 3.74 -9.98 -0.44
CA MET A 127 5.13 -10.42 -0.56
C MET A 127 6.08 -9.51 0.24
N ALA A 128 5.91 -8.20 0.18
CA ALA A 128 6.72 -7.25 0.95
C ALA A 128 6.58 -7.44 2.46
N ILE A 129 5.35 -7.68 2.95
CA ILE A 129 5.05 -7.97 4.36
C ILE A 129 5.69 -9.30 4.79
N ALA A 130 5.55 -10.34 3.96
CA ALA A 130 6.14 -11.65 4.20
C ALA A 130 7.68 -11.58 4.30
N MET A 131 8.31 -10.85 3.37
CA MET A 131 9.76 -10.66 3.41
C MET A 131 10.23 -9.91 4.67
N ALA A 132 9.49 -8.88 5.11
CA ALA A 132 9.77 -8.18 6.36
C ALA A 132 9.65 -9.11 7.58
N ALA A 133 8.67 -10.02 7.57
CA ALA A 133 8.44 -10.95 8.66
C ALA A 133 9.60 -11.93 8.88
N PHE A 134 10.35 -12.29 7.82
CA PHE A 134 11.58 -13.11 7.95
C PHE A 134 12.70 -12.39 8.72
N PHE A 135 12.68 -11.06 8.75
CA PHE A 135 13.62 -10.25 9.53
C PHE A 135 13.07 -9.83 10.90
N GLY A 136 11.95 -10.43 11.32
CA GLY A 136 11.30 -10.05 12.58
C GLY A 136 10.56 -8.71 12.51
N ILE A 137 10.46 -8.07 11.34
CA ILE A 137 9.84 -6.77 11.13
C ILE A 137 8.35 -6.97 10.85
N THR A 138 7.48 -6.16 11.45
CA THR A 138 6.03 -6.18 11.21
C THR A 138 5.64 -4.93 10.43
N LEU A 139 5.28 -5.10 9.15
CA LEU A 139 4.75 -4.02 8.32
C LEU A 139 3.22 -3.95 8.43
N PRO A 140 2.62 -2.76 8.21
CA PRO A 140 1.16 -2.63 8.17
C PRO A 140 0.58 -3.32 6.94
N GLU A 141 -0.63 -3.85 7.10
CA GLU A 141 -1.39 -4.41 5.99
C GLU A 141 -1.97 -3.30 5.10
N ASN A 142 -2.13 -3.59 3.80
CA ASN A 142 -2.74 -2.67 2.84
C ASN A 142 -4.17 -3.05 2.48
N PHE A 143 -4.56 -4.30 2.63
CA PHE A 143 -5.87 -4.80 2.24
C PHE A 143 -6.48 -5.69 3.32
N ASN A 144 -7.76 -5.49 3.59
CA ASN A 144 -8.55 -6.31 4.50
C ASN A 144 -9.89 -6.66 3.84
N GLN A 145 -9.87 -7.60 2.89
CA GLN A 145 -11.07 -8.10 2.20
C GLN A 145 -12.01 -6.97 1.72
N PRO A 146 -11.54 -6.01 0.88
CA PRO A 146 -12.31 -4.82 0.52
C PRO A 146 -13.62 -5.14 -0.22
N TYR A 147 -13.68 -6.26 -0.95
CA TYR A 147 -14.88 -6.70 -1.67
C TYR A 147 -16.01 -7.20 -0.76
N LEU A 148 -15.75 -7.43 0.53
CA LEU A 148 -16.78 -7.76 1.53
C LEU A 148 -17.32 -6.51 2.23
N ALA A 149 -16.92 -5.32 1.79
CA ALA A 149 -17.42 -4.07 2.37
C ALA A 149 -18.91 -3.86 2.05
N THR A 150 -19.68 -3.45 3.05
CA THR A 150 -21.12 -3.19 2.94
C THR A 150 -21.43 -1.72 2.61
N SER A 151 -20.40 -0.87 2.59
CA SER A 151 -20.50 0.55 2.25
C SER A 151 -19.24 1.07 1.58
N ILE A 152 -19.35 2.16 0.80
CA ILE A 152 -18.20 2.86 0.19
C ILE A 152 -17.19 3.30 1.24
N ARG A 153 -17.65 3.74 2.41
CA ARG A 153 -16.78 4.11 3.53
C ARG A 153 -15.96 2.91 4.01
N GLU A 154 -16.62 1.79 4.21
CA GLU A 154 -15.97 0.56 4.66
C GLU A 154 -15.00 0.02 3.60
N PHE A 155 -15.36 0.11 2.31
CA PHE A 155 -14.47 -0.23 1.22
C PHE A 155 -13.13 0.53 1.33
N TRP A 156 -13.15 1.87 1.45
CA TRP A 156 -11.93 2.67 1.59
C TRP A 156 -11.16 2.44 2.89
N GLN A 157 -11.81 1.95 3.94
CA GLN A 157 -11.14 1.54 5.18
C GLN A 157 -10.42 0.19 5.05
N ARG A 158 -10.76 -0.62 4.04
CA ARG A 158 -10.21 -1.94 3.77
C ARG A 158 -9.30 -1.97 2.54
N TRP A 159 -9.36 -0.96 1.69
CA TRP A 159 -8.57 -0.77 0.48
C TRP A 159 -7.42 0.17 0.74
N HIS A 160 -6.18 -0.25 0.39
CA HIS A 160 -4.94 0.55 0.52
C HIS A 160 -4.87 1.29 1.87
N MET A 161 -4.96 0.51 2.96
CA MET A 161 -5.13 1.01 4.32
C MET A 161 -3.99 1.93 4.76
N SER A 162 -2.76 1.68 4.33
CA SER A 162 -1.61 2.51 4.66
C SER A 162 -1.68 3.90 3.99
N LEU A 163 -2.20 4.01 2.76
CA LEU A 163 -2.48 5.30 2.11
C LEU A 163 -3.64 6.03 2.81
N SER A 164 -4.71 5.30 3.13
CA SER A 164 -5.85 5.85 3.88
C SER A 164 -5.43 6.39 5.23
N TRP A 165 -4.54 5.69 5.94
CA TRP A 165 -3.92 6.15 7.17
C TRP A 165 -3.10 7.43 6.97
N PHE A 166 -2.24 7.46 5.95
CA PHE A 166 -1.41 8.61 5.62
C PHE A 166 -2.25 9.85 5.34
N VAL A 167 -3.21 9.74 4.41
CA VAL A 167 -4.10 10.85 4.02
C VAL A 167 -4.96 11.31 5.19
N SER A 168 -5.51 10.38 5.97
CA SER A 168 -6.28 10.71 7.16
C SER A 168 -5.46 11.48 8.20
N THR A 169 -4.23 11.05 8.44
CA THR A 169 -3.38 11.59 9.49
C THR A 169 -2.76 12.93 9.13
N TYR A 170 -2.27 13.07 7.90
CA TYR A 170 -1.46 14.22 7.51
C TYR A 170 -2.21 15.25 6.66
N LEU A 171 -3.34 14.88 6.08
CA LEU A 171 -4.14 15.79 5.23
C LEU A 171 -5.53 16.05 5.82
N PHE A 172 -6.36 15.00 5.95
CA PHE A 172 -7.76 15.14 6.32
C PHE A 172 -7.97 15.68 7.74
N LYS A 173 -7.42 15.01 8.76
CA LYS A 173 -7.61 15.43 10.17
C LYS A 173 -7.08 16.83 10.46
N PRO A 174 -5.86 17.24 10.01
CA PRO A 174 -5.37 18.60 10.19
C PRO A 174 -6.25 19.64 9.51
N PHE A 175 -6.74 19.37 8.30
CA PHE A 175 -7.64 20.28 7.58
C PHE A 175 -8.96 20.47 8.33
N VAL A 176 -9.61 19.37 8.72
CA VAL A 176 -10.90 19.43 9.43
C VAL A 176 -10.78 20.13 10.79
N ARG A 177 -9.68 19.89 11.52
CA ARG A 177 -9.40 20.58 12.80
C ARG A 177 -9.30 22.09 12.64
N ARG A 178 -8.75 22.57 11.52
CA ARG A 178 -8.58 24.02 11.26
C ARG A 178 -9.82 24.67 10.70
N THR A 179 -10.60 23.98 9.88
CA THR A 179 -11.69 24.57 9.09
C THR A 179 -13.08 24.18 9.57
N GLY A 180 -13.22 23.08 10.31
CA GLY A 180 -14.51 22.50 10.67
C GLY A 180 -15.28 21.90 9.48
N MET A 181 -14.64 21.71 8.31
CA MET A 181 -15.31 21.33 7.05
C MET A 181 -14.98 19.88 6.62
N PRO A 182 -15.63 18.84 7.18
CA PRO A 182 -15.29 17.45 6.87
C PRO A 182 -15.59 17.04 5.42
N ARG A 183 -16.67 17.55 4.81
CA ARG A 183 -17.02 17.24 3.41
C ARG A 183 -15.97 17.77 2.44
N THR A 184 -15.55 19.02 2.63
CA THR A 184 -14.44 19.63 1.84
C THR A 184 -13.12 18.90 2.08
N GLY A 185 -12.87 18.45 3.31
CA GLY A 185 -11.69 17.65 3.64
C GLY A 185 -11.65 16.30 2.90
N ILE A 186 -12.79 15.62 2.75
CA ILE A 186 -12.88 14.39 1.96
C ILE A 186 -12.59 14.69 0.49
N PHE A 187 -13.24 15.71 -0.09
CA PHE A 187 -13.00 16.11 -1.48
C PHE A 187 -11.53 16.42 -1.74
N LEU A 188 -10.91 17.23 -0.88
CA LEU A 188 -9.47 17.54 -0.96
C LEU A 188 -8.59 16.28 -0.89
N ALA A 189 -8.92 15.36 0.01
CA ALA A 189 -8.19 14.12 0.15
C ALA A 189 -8.21 13.28 -1.14
N PHE A 190 -9.39 13.10 -1.75
CA PHE A 190 -9.51 12.36 -3.01
C PHE A 190 -8.85 13.10 -4.19
N THR A 191 -8.95 14.44 -4.24
CA THR A 191 -8.25 15.24 -5.26
C THR A 191 -6.74 15.05 -5.18
N VAL A 192 -6.17 15.12 -3.98
CA VAL A 192 -4.71 14.91 -3.79
C VAL A 192 -4.29 13.50 -4.18
N ILE A 193 -5.08 12.48 -3.78
CA ILE A 193 -4.81 11.09 -4.17
C ILE A 193 -4.88 10.94 -5.70
N GLY A 194 -5.91 11.48 -6.35
CA GLY A 194 -6.07 11.42 -7.80
C GLY A 194 -4.92 12.09 -8.55
N LEU A 195 -4.54 13.31 -8.15
CA LEU A 195 -3.39 14.01 -8.74
C LEU A 195 -2.08 13.24 -8.52
N TRP A 196 -1.91 12.63 -7.34
CA TRP A 196 -0.72 11.82 -7.08
C TRP A 196 -0.66 10.59 -8.01
N HIS A 197 -1.77 9.91 -8.26
CA HIS A 197 -1.82 8.78 -9.20
C HIS A 197 -1.58 9.17 -10.65
N GLU A 198 -1.91 10.40 -11.05
CA GLU A 198 -1.67 10.88 -12.42
C GLU A 198 -0.19 11.22 -12.65
N VAL A 199 0.53 11.62 -11.61
CA VAL A 199 1.93 12.06 -11.69
C VAL A 199 2.91 10.94 -11.37
N SER A 200 2.46 9.84 -10.75
CA SER A 200 3.29 8.70 -10.37
C SER A 200 3.18 7.56 -11.38
#